data_6a55776bf535674a093745b8ae59a277
#
_entry.id   6a55776bf535674a093745b8ae59a277
#
_cell.length_a   1.000
_cell.length_b   1.000
_cell.length_c   1.000
_cell.angle_alpha   90.00
_cell.angle_beta   90.00
_cell.angle_gamma   90.00
#
_symmetry.space_group_name_H-M   'P 1'
#
loop_
_entity.id
_entity.type
_entity.pdbx_description
1 polymer ?
#
loop_
_entity_poly.entity_id
_entity_poly.type
_entity_poly.pdbx_seq_one_letter_code
_entity_poly.pdbx_strand_id
1 'polypeptide(L)'
;MMNPFSFTTTPSLRMGAGLAGESGEITRPICGDRVLLVTDPGMMATGLVQQAADRLRAAGVAVTLFDQVQADPPEEIVMQAAQHARSATGVIGFGGGSSLDVAKLAALLAASGQPLAEAYGIGNAQGPRLPLVLVPTTAGTGSEVTPISIVTTGA
;
A
#
# COMPACT_ATOMS: atom_id res chain seq x y z
N MET A 1 30.23 24.57 -5.61
CA MET A 1 30.05 23.59 -4.52
C MET A 1 28.66 22.97 -4.65
N MET A 2 28.56 21.66 -4.62
CA MET A 2 27.25 20.98 -4.59
C MET A 2 26.65 21.11 -3.18
N ASN A 3 25.37 21.54 -3.11
CA ASN A 3 24.66 21.54 -1.83
C ASN A 3 24.42 20.11 -1.36
N PRO A 4 24.48 19.84 -0.03
CA PRO A 4 24.14 18.52 0.49
C PRO A 4 22.70 18.16 0.10
N PHE A 5 22.49 16.90 -0.26
CA PHE A 5 21.18 16.34 -0.54
C PHE A 5 21.04 14.98 0.10
N SER A 6 19.79 14.57 0.40
CA SER A 6 19.46 13.24 0.87
C SER A 6 18.73 12.47 -0.22
N PHE A 7 19.11 11.20 -0.42
CA PHE A 7 18.40 10.28 -1.28
C PHE A 7 17.86 9.13 -0.43
N THR A 8 16.54 8.98 -0.43
CA THR A 8 15.84 7.93 0.31
C THR A 8 14.92 7.19 -0.63
N THR A 9 14.96 5.85 -0.60
CA THR A 9 14.11 4.99 -1.42
C THR A 9 13.63 3.79 -0.61
N THR A 10 12.89 2.87 -1.26
CA THR A 10 12.42 1.63 -0.62
C THR A 10 13.59 0.76 -0.15
N PRO A 11 13.49 0.09 1.02
CA PRO A 11 14.55 -0.78 1.54
C PRO A 11 14.85 -1.98 0.66
N SER A 12 13.87 -2.47 -0.08
CA SER A 12 14.01 -3.64 -0.95
C SER A 12 13.14 -3.50 -2.19
N LEU A 13 13.70 -3.83 -3.35
CA LEU A 13 13.01 -3.91 -4.62
C LEU A 13 13.26 -5.28 -5.24
N ARG A 14 12.19 -5.95 -5.69
CA ARG A 14 12.28 -7.20 -6.45
C ARG A 14 11.64 -7.00 -7.81
N MET A 15 12.34 -7.40 -8.86
CA MET A 15 11.87 -7.31 -10.25
C MET A 15 12.09 -8.64 -10.94
N GLY A 16 11.07 -9.11 -11.65
CA GLY A 16 11.16 -10.35 -12.43
C GLY A 16 9.80 -10.78 -12.96
N ALA A 17 9.80 -11.49 -14.09
CA ALA A 17 8.59 -12.07 -14.62
C ALA A 17 8.04 -13.14 -13.65
N GLY A 18 6.74 -13.09 -13.38
CA GLY A 18 6.06 -14.09 -12.56
C GLY A 18 6.12 -13.86 -11.04
N LEU A 19 6.81 -12.83 -10.53
CA LEU A 19 6.92 -12.57 -9.10
C LEU A 19 5.57 -12.37 -8.39
N ALA A 20 4.54 -11.89 -9.09
CA ALA A 20 3.18 -11.84 -8.53
C ALA A 20 2.66 -13.24 -8.14
N GLY A 21 3.14 -14.29 -8.81
CA GLY A 21 2.85 -15.69 -8.46
C GLY A 21 3.50 -16.15 -7.14
N GLU A 22 4.56 -15.46 -6.68
CA GLU A 22 5.29 -15.73 -5.45
C GLU A 22 4.85 -14.82 -4.30
N SER A 23 3.73 -14.11 -4.45
CA SER A 23 3.26 -13.10 -3.51
C SER A 23 3.14 -13.63 -2.08
N GLY A 24 2.69 -14.86 -1.87
CA GLY A 24 2.58 -15.48 -0.54
C GLY A 24 3.94 -15.66 0.14
N GLU A 25 4.92 -16.18 -0.58
CA GLU A 25 6.28 -16.45 -0.07
C GLU A 25 7.04 -15.15 0.21
N ILE A 26 6.83 -14.13 -0.65
CA ILE A 26 7.48 -12.82 -0.51
C ILE A 26 6.85 -12.01 0.62
N THR A 27 5.52 -12.02 0.74
CA THR A 27 4.80 -11.11 1.62
C THR A 27 4.72 -11.60 3.07
N ARG A 28 4.50 -12.91 3.28
CA ARG A 28 4.33 -13.45 4.63
C ARG A 28 5.49 -13.14 5.58
N PRO A 29 6.77 -13.25 5.20
CA PRO A 29 7.89 -12.88 6.08
C PRO A 29 7.94 -11.38 6.43
N ILE A 30 7.33 -10.53 5.59
CA ILE A 30 7.32 -9.08 5.77
C ILE A 30 6.09 -8.62 6.54
N CYS A 31 4.91 -9.06 6.11
CA CYS A 31 3.61 -8.55 6.57
C CYS A 31 2.92 -9.43 7.62
N GLY A 32 3.44 -10.63 7.89
CA GLY A 32 2.83 -11.57 8.83
C GLY A 32 1.67 -12.37 8.22
N ASP A 33 0.74 -12.78 9.06
CA ASP A 33 -0.31 -13.75 8.76
C ASP A 33 -1.70 -13.16 8.50
N ARG A 34 -1.87 -11.85 8.67
CA ARG A 34 -3.13 -11.12 8.40
C ARG A 34 -2.82 -9.86 7.62
N VAL A 35 -3.23 -9.79 6.38
CA VAL A 35 -2.94 -8.64 5.53
C VAL A 35 -4.21 -7.95 5.04
N LEU A 36 -4.14 -6.63 4.94
CA LEU A 36 -5.06 -5.85 4.14
C LEU A 36 -4.48 -5.72 2.73
N LEU A 37 -5.20 -6.19 1.71
CA LEU A 37 -4.85 -6.00 0.31
C LEU A 37 -5.70 -4.86 -0.25
N VAL A 38 -5.06 -3.77 -0.61
CA VAL A 38 -5.67 -2.52 -1.12
C VAL A 38 -5.52 -2.47 -2.63
N THR A 39 -6.63 -2.28 -3.32
CA THR A 39 -6.69 -2.26 -4.79
C THR A 39 -7.88 -1.43 -5.30
N ASP A 40 -8.11 -1.44 -6.58
CA ASP A 40 -9.21 -0.77 -7.25
C ASP A 40 -10.07 -1.74 -8.10
N PRO A 41 -11.32 -1.35 -8.46
CA PRO A 41 -12.22 -2.21 -9.24
C PRO A 41 -11.66 -2.61 -10.62
N GLY A 42 -10.86 -1.73 -11.24
CA GLY A 42 -10.22 -2.02 -12.54
C GLY A 42 -9.22 -3.17 -12.42
N MET A 43 -8.43 -3.16 -11.36
CA MET A 43 -7.49 -4.25 -11.07
C MET A 43 -8.20 -5.55 -10.70
N MET A 44 -9.31 -5.48 -9.96
CA MET A 44 -10.14 -6.66 -9.68
C MET A 44 -10.64 -7.32 -10.96
N ALA A 45 -11.07 -6.54 -11.95
CA ALA A 45 -11.56 -7.03 -13.23
C ALA A 45 -10.49 -7.79 -14.03
N THR A 46 -9.19 -7.58 -13.79
CA THR A 46 -8.10 -8.32 -14.45
C THR A 46 -7.92 -9.74 -13.95
N GLY A 47 -8.43 -10.07 -12.76
CA GLY A 47 -8.21 -11.33 -12.06
C GLY A 47 -6.83 -11.48 -11.40
N LEU A 48 -5.90 -10.55 -11.62
CA LEU A 48 -4.54 -10.62 -11.05
C LEU A 48 -4.54 -10.49 -9.52
N VAL A 49 -5.37 -9.61 -8.99
CA VAL A 49 -5.54 -9.42 -7.54
C VAL A 49 -6.07 -10.68 -6.89
N GLN A 50 -7.07 -11.33 -7.52
CA GLN A 50 -7.62 -12.57 -7.01
C GLN A 50 -6.57 -13.69 -6.97
N GLN A 51 -5.76 -13.81 -8.03
CA GLN A 51 -4.66 -14.77 -8.08
C GLN A 51 -3.65 -14.51 -6.94
N ALA A 52 -3.26 -13.25 -6.71
CA ALA A 52 -2.36 -12.90 -5.62
C ALA A 52 -2.97 -13.23 -4.23
N ALA A 53 -4.25 -12.90 -4.02
CA ALA A 53 -4.95 -13.21 -2.79
C ALA A 53 -5.03 -14.73 -2.53
N ASP A 54 -5.26 -15.53 -3.56
CA ASP A 54 -5.31 -16.99 -3.44
C ASP A 54 -3.93 -17.58 -3.11
N ARG A 55 -2.84 -17.02 -3.67
CA ARG A 55 -1.47 -17.39 -3.31
C ARG A 55 -1.13 -17.05 -1.87
N LEU A 56 -1.56 -15.87 -1.39
CA LEU A 56 -1.42 -15.49 0.01
C LEU A 56 -2.16 -16.45 0.93
N ARG A 57 -3.41 -16.78 0.62
CA ARG A 57 -4.21 -17.75 1.41
C ARG A 57 -3.57 -19.15 1.41
N ALA A 58 -3.07 -19.60 0.27
CA ALA A 58 -2.35 -20.87 0.17
C ALA A 58 -1.07 -20.89 1.02
N ALA A 59 -0.41 -19.74 1.21
CA ALA A 59 0.72 -19.57 2.12
C ALA A 59 0.32 -19.39 3.60
N GLY A 60 -0.97 -19.54 3.94
CA GLY A 60 -1.47 -19.42 5.32
C GLY A 60 -1.68 -17.98 5.79
N VAL A 61 -1.85 -17.03 4.88
CA VAL A 61 -2.11 -15.62 5.18
C VAL A 61 -3.61 -15.34 5.06
N ALA A 62 -4.22 -14.80 6.11
CA ALA A 62 -5.59 -14.29 6.06
C ALA A 62 -5.59 -12.94 5.31
N VAL A 63 -6.42 -12.86 4.27
CA VAL A 63 -6.49 -11.67 3.39
C VAL A 63 -7.83 -10.99 3.55
N THR A 64 -7.81 -9.75 4.01
CA THR A 64 -8.92 -8.80 3.90
C THR A 64 -8.72 -7.99 2.63
N LEU A 65 -9.71 -7.95 1.76
CA LEU A 65 -9.65 -7.20 0.51
C LEU A 65 -10.35 -5.84 0.69
N PHE A 66 -9.69 -4.77 0.23
CA PHE A 66 -10.25 -3.44 0.09
C PHE A 66 -10.08 -3.02 -1.38
N ASP A 67 -11.16 -3.07 -2.14
CA ASP A 67 -11.18 -2.88 -3.61
C ASP A 67 -11.92 -1.59 -4.03
N GLN A 68 -12.06 -0.63 -3.12
CA GLN A 68 -12.86 0.58 -3.33
C GLN A 68 -12.03 1.80 -3.70
N VAL A 69 -10.74 1.62 -3.99
CA VAL A 69 -9.89 2.74 -4.40
C VAL A 69 -10.34 3.24 -5.77
N GLN A 70 -10.43 4.54 -5.91
CA GLN A 70 -10.72 5.24 -7.16
C GLN A 70 -9.56 6.17 -7.54
N ALA A 71 -9.57 6.67 -8.78
CA ALA A 71 -8.61 7.67 -9.20
C ALA A 71 -8.77 8.93 -8.33
N ASP A 72 -7.64 9.57 -7.98
CA ASP A 72 -7.62 10.74 -7.10
C ASP A 72 -8.44 10.50 -5.81
N PRO A 73 -8.06 9.50 -4.99
CA PRO A 73 -8.89 9.01 -3.91
C PRO A 73 -9.18 10.11 -2.87
N PRO A 74 -10.44 10.28 -2.46
CA PRO A 74 -10.78 11.20 -1.38
C PRO A 74 -10.37 10.66 -0.02
N GLU A 75 -10.31 11.54 0.97
CA GLU A 75 -9.95 11.23 2.36
C GLU A 75 -10.77 10.07 2.94
N GLU A 76 -12.06 9.99 2.62
CA GLU A 76 -12.95 8.95 3.12
C GLU A 76 -12.48 7.55 2.73
N ILE A 77 -11.99 7.37 1.52
CA ILE A 77 -11.44 6.09 1.03
C ILE A 77 -10.18 5.72 1.82
N VAL A 78 -9.32 6.70 2.08
CA VAL A 78 -8.12 6.50 2.90
C VAL A 78 -8.50 6.08 4.33
N MET A 79 -9.46 6.76 4.93
CA MET A 79 -9.92 6.48 6.30
C MET A 79 -10.59 5.13 6.41
N GLN A 80 -11.38 4.72 5.42
CA GLN A 80 -11.96 3.38 5.36
C GLN A 80 -10.89 2.30 5.26
N ALA A 81 -9.91 2.47 4.36
CA ALA A 81 -8.78 1.54 4.24
C ALA A 81 -7.98 1.46 5.56
N ALA A 82 -7.72 2.59 6.22
CA ALA A 82 -7.03 2.65 7.51
C ALA A 82 -7.82 1.90 8.61
N GLN A 83 -9.14 2.01 8.62
CA GLN A 83 -9.99 1.25 9.53
C GLN A 83 -9.84 -0.26 9.35
N HIS A 84 -9.86 -0.74 8.11
CA HIS A 84 -9.64 -2.15 7.80
C HIS A 84 -8.21 -2.62 8.18
N ALA A 85 -7.22 -1.74 8.05
CA ALA A 85 -5.83 -2.05 8.37
C ALA A 85 -5.58 -2.28 9.87
N ARG A 86 -6.44 -1.78 10.78
CA ARG A 86 -6.26 -1.91 12.24
C ARG A 86 -6.20 -3.35 12.74
N SER A 87 -6.82 -4.29 12.06
CA SER A 87 -6.79 -5.71 12.40
C SER A 87 -5.70 -6.49 11.66
N ALA A 88 -4.99 -5.85 10.75
CA ALA A 88 -3.94 -6.47 9.94
C ALA A 88 -2.58 -6.41 10.62
N THR A 89 -1.70 -7.34 10.27
CA THR A 89 -0.28 -7.35 10.64
C THR A 89 0.59 -6.67 9.57
N GLY A 90 0.03 -6.42 8.39
CA GLY A 90 0.69 -5.72 7.29
C GLY A 90 -0.29 -5.32 6.19
N VAL A 91 0.16 -4.48 5.28
CA VAL A 91 -0.64 -3.97 4.16
C VAL A 91 0.04 -4.30 2.84
N ILE A 92 -0.76 -4.64 1.83
CA ILE A 92 -0.32 -4.83 0.45
C ILE A 92 -1.08 -3.82 -0.41
N GLY A 93 -0.37 -2.96 -1.13
CA GLY A 93 -0.95 -2.14 -2.19
C GLY A 93 -0.74 -2.82 -3.54
N PHE A 94 -1.79 -3.09 -4.29
CA PHE A 94 -1.73 -3.75 -5.59
C PHE A 94 -2.51 -2.94 -6.62
N GLY A 95 -1.82 -2.26 -7.53
CA GLY A 95 -2.49 -1.41 -8.53
C GLY A 95 -1.64 -0.24 -9.02
N GLY A 96 -2.32 0.78 -9.48
CA GLY A 96 -1.73 2.06 -9.87
C GLY A 96 -1.39 2.94 -8.67
N GLY A 97 -0.88 4.15 -8.93
CA GLY A 97 -0.45 5.10 -7.90
C GLY A 97 -1.49 5.33 -6.81
N SER A 98 -2.77 5.51 -7.15
CA SER A 98 -3.85 5.71 -6.18
C SER A 98 -3.98 4.55 -5.19
N SER A 99 -3.97 3.30 -5.67
CA SER A 99 -4.04 2.12 -4.82
C SER A 99 -2.81 2.01 -3.90
N LEU A 100 -1.62 2.36 -4.41
CA LEU A 100 -0.38 2.34 -3.63
C LEU A 100 -0.37 3.44 -2.57
N ASP A 101 -0.85 4.64 -2.91
CA ASP A 101 -0.90 5.79 -1.99
C ASP A 101 -1.89 5.56 -0.85
N VAL A 102 -3.08 5.02 -1.15
CA VAL A 102 -4.05 4.60 -0.12
C VAL A 102 -3.45 3.53 0.78
N ALA A 103 -2.74 2.53 0.23
CA ALA A 103 -2.10 1.49 1.03
C ALA A 103 -1.03 2.04 1.98
N LYS A 104 -0.20 3.01 1.52
CA LYS A 104 0.80 3.68 2.36
C LYS A 104 0.17 4.42 3.53
N LEU A 105 -0.87 5.21 3.25
CA LEU A 105 -1.59 5.95 4.27
C LEU A 105 -2.33 5.02 5.23
N ALA A 106 -3.00 3.98 4.72
CA ALA A 106 -3.66 3.00 5.58
C ALA A 106 -2.67 2.32 6.54
N ALA A 107 -1.48 1.95 6.06
CA ALA A 107 -0.43 1.36 6.90
C ALA A 107 0.07 2.34 7.97
N LEU A 108 0.23 3.62 7.65
CA LEU A 108 0.64 4.66 8.58
C LEU A 108 -0.44 4.90 9.64
N LEU A 109 -1.64 5.26 9.21
CA LEU A 109 -2.71 5.70 10.12
C LEU A 109 -3.18 4.59 11.06
N ALA A 110 -3.17 3.34 10.60
CA ALA A 110 -3.54 2.19 11.42
C ALA A 110 -2.57 1.94 12.57
N ALA A 111 -1.27 2.16 12.36
CA ALA A 111 -0.23 1.88 13.35
C ALA A 111 0.11 3.10 14.22
N SER A 112 0.19 4.29 13.62
CA SER A 112 0.56 5.52 14.35
C SER A 112 -0.60 6.10 15.14
N GLY A 113 -1.84 5.92 14.66
CA GLY A 113 -3.01 6.64 15.18
C GLY A 113 -3.01 8.13 14.86
N GLN A 114 -2.06 8.62 14.04
CA GLN A 114 -1.98 10.01 13.62
C GLN A 114 -3.25 10.41 12.85
N PRO A 115 -3.89 11.54 13.16
CA PRO A 115 -4.96 12.07 12.32
C PRO A 115 -4.46 12.36 10.89
N LEU A 116 -5.27 12.01 9.87
CA LEU A 116 -4.87 12.22 8.47
C LEU A 116 -4.51 13.69 8.19
N ALA A 117 -5.27 14.64 8.73
CA ALA A 117 -5.03 16.07 8.54
C ALA A 117 -3.65 16.53 9.05
N GLU A 118 -3.08 15.86 10.05
CA GLU A 118 -1.75 16.16 10.58
C GLU A 118 -0.62 15.56 9.74
N ALA A 119 -0.93 14.58 8.90
CA ALA A 119 0.03 13.95 8.00
C ALA A 119 0.23 14.74 6.69
N TYR A 120 -0.58 15.77 6.42
CA TYR A 120 -0.45 16.57 5.21
C TYR A 120 0.85 17.35 5.18
N GLY A 121 1.47 17.38 4.00
CA GLY A 121 2.75 18.05 3.75
C GLY A 121 3.94 17.10 3.89
N ILE A 122 5.04 17.52 3.28
CA ILE A 122 6.27 16.72 3.23
C ILE A 122 6.90 16.64 4.62
N GLY A 123 7.15 15.41 5.09
CA GLY A 123 7.82 15.18 6.37
C GLY A 123 6.90 15.20 7.60
N ASN A 124 5.59 15.42 7.44
CA ASN A 124 4.64 15.46 8.54
C ASN A 124 4.09 14.07 8.92
N ALA A 125 4.28 13.05 8.10
CA ALA A 125 3.95 11.68 8.44
C ALA A 125 4.86 11.19 9.59
N GLN A 126 4.27 10.88 10.74
CA GLN A 126 4.99 10.53 11.97
C GLN A 126 4.54 9.20 12.55
N GLY A 127 5.43 8.58 13.31
CA GLY A 127 5.16 7.35 14.03
C GLY A 127 5.43 6.09 13.21
N PRO A 128 5.15 4.92 13.81
CA PRO A 128 5.32 3.65 13.14
C PRO A 128 4.26 3.48 12.03
N ARG A 129 4.57 2.63 11.07
CA ARG A 129 3.60 2.11 10.10
C ARG A 129 3.57 0.59 10.14
N LEU A 130 2.49 -0.01 9.70
CA LEU A 130 2.46 -1.44 9.44
C LEU A 130 3.48 -1.81 8.35
N PRO A 131 4.05 -3.02 8.39
CA PRO A 131 4.80 -3.58 7.29
C PRO A 131 4.02 -3.44 5.97
N LEU A 132 4.73 -3.08 4.90
CA LEU A 132 4.09 -2.69 3.64
C LEU A 132 4.81 -3.32 2.45
N VAL A 133 4.04 -3.93 1.56
CA VAL A 133 4.48 -4.39 0.24
C VAL A 133 3.67 -3.66 -0.82
N LEU A 134 4.33 -3.10 -1.81
CA LEU A 134 3.70 -2.40 -2.92
C LEU A 134 3.97 -3.14 -4.23
N VAL A 135 2.90 -3.42 -4.98
CA VAL A 135 2.93 -4.12 -6.26
C VAL A 135 2.38 -3.18 -7.34
N PRO A 136 3.24 -2.36 -7.96
CA PRO A 136 2.82 -1.42 -8.99
C PRO A 136 2.41 -2.14 -10.27
N THR A 137 1.33 -1.67 -10.89
CA THR A 137 0.84 -2.16 -12.19
C THR A 137 0.91 -1.09 -13.28
N THR A 138 1.32 0.12 -12.92
CA THR A 138 1.52 1.25 -13.84
C THR A 138 2.95 1.77 -13.71
N ALA A 139 3.56 2.15 -14.83
CA ALA A 139 4.86 2.80 -14.84
C ALA A 139 4.68 4.32 -14.80
N GLY A 140 5.55 5.02 -14.05
CA GLY A 140 5.67 6.48 -14.08
C GLY A 140 5.21 7.20 -12.82
N THR A 141 4.41 6.60 -11.94
CA THR A 141 3.94 7.27 -10.72
C THR A 141 5.02 7.38 -9.65
N GLY A 142 5.89 6.38 -9.55
CA GLY A 142 6.91 6.30 -8.50
C GLY A 142 6.36 6.08 -7.09
N SER A 143 5.06 5.84 -6.95
CA SER A 143 4.42 5.66 -5.64
C SER A 143 5.01 4.50 -4.82
N GLU A 144 5.58 3.49 -5.50
CA GLU A 144 6.22 2.32 -4.88
C GLU A 144 7.58 2.63 -4.26
N VAL A 145 8.23 3.72 -4.66
CA VAL A 145 9.60 4.07 -4.23
C VAL A 145 9.69 5.44 -3.54
N THR A 146 8.58 6.16 -3.39
CA THR A 146 8.54 7.47 -2.74
C THR A 146 7.74 7.46 -1.45
N PRO A 147 8.07 8.32 -0.47
CA PRO A 147 7.28 8.49 0.75
C PRO A 147 6.03 9.37 0.55
N ILE A 148 5.75 9.79 -0.69
CA ILE A 148 4.66 10.71 -1.01
C ILE A 148 3.40 9.94 -1.36
N SER A 149 2.26 10.37 -0.83
CA SER A 149 0.92 9.91 -1.20
C SER A 149 0.07 11.08 -1.62
N ILE A 150 -0.70 10.92 -2.70
CA ILE A 150 -1.57 11.96 -3.25
C ILE A 150 -3.02 11.55 -2.99
N VAL A 151 -3.76 12.45 -2.35
CA VAL A 151 -5.18 12.28 -2.05
C VAL A 151 -5.92 13.59 -2.31
N THR A 152 -7.21 13.50 -2.62
CA THR A 152 -8.08 14.65 -2.79
C THR A 152 -8.64 15.07 -1.43
N THR A 153 -8.43 16.35 -1.10
CA THR A 153 -8.89 16.95 0.15
C THR A 153 -10.01 17.93 -0.10
N GLY A 154 -10.93 18.09 0.85
CA GLY A 154 -11.95 19.12 0.83
C GLY A 154 -13.08 18.90 -0.19
N ALA A 155 -13.43 17.65 -0.49
CA ALA A 155 -14.59 17.29 -1.29
C ALA A 155 -15.85 17.22 -0.43
#